data_8bd8eb07fbf45de6232277193ca5d2c7
#
_entry.id   8bd8eb07fbf45de6232277193ca5d2c7
#
_cell.length_a   1.000
_cell.length_b   1.000
_cell.length_c   1.000
_cell.angle_alpha   90.00
_cell.angle_beta   90.00
_cell.angle_gamma   90.00
#
_symmetry.space_group_name_H-M   'P 1'
#
loop_
_entity.id
_entity.type
_entity.pdbx_description
1 polymer ?
#
loop_
_entity_poly.entity_id
_entity_poly.type
_entity_poly.pdbx_seq_one_letter_code
_entity_poly.pdbx_strand_id
1 'polypeptide(L)'
;MTAEQLKIVNQRMIRATGGLYLTGEENVVYLPSLESLVSFVQARISLKRQPSTIWEMAAFYLDRIARDQVFHDGNKRTALEAARLFLEGAGYRLSLAPANEAVEFITSVARGAKDRDGIVAWLRAHSKRKPAQKN
;
A
#
# COMPACT_ATOMS: atom_id res chain seq x y z
N MET A 1 -8.84 -0.21 -4.44
CA MET A 1 -8.70 -1.58 -3.89
C MET A 1 -9.81 -1.87 -2.89
N THR A 2 -10.23 -3.10 -2.83
CA THR A 2 -11.22 -3.55 -1.84
C THR A 2 -10.53 -4.18 -0.63
N ALA A 3 -11.26 -4.34 0.47
CA ALA A 3 -10.75 -5.04 1.64
C ALA A 3 -10.34 -6.49 1.28
N GLU A 4 -11.12 -7.16 0.43
CA GLU A 4 -10.78 -8.51 -0.02
C GLU A 4 -9.48 -8.55 -0.82
N GLN A 5 -9.26 -7.56 -1.69
CA GLN A 5 -8.00 -7.47 -2.43
C GLN A 5 -6.81 -7.28 -1.50
N LEU A 6 -6.94 -6.44 -0.47
CA LEU A 6 -5.88 -6.23 0.51
C LEU A 6 -5.58 -7.49 1.32
N LYS A 7 -6.62 -8.26 1.69
CA LYS A 7 -6.43 -9.56 2.35
C LYS A 7 -5.65 -10.54 1.47
N ILE A 8 -5.99 -10.58 0.18
CA ILE A 8 -5.30 -11.44 -0.79
C ILE A 8 -3.85 -11.04 -0.94
N VAL A 9 -3.57 -9.75 -1.05
CA VAL A 9 -2.20 -9.21 -1.14
C VAL A 9 -1.41 -9.61 0.10
N ASN A 10 -1.99 -9.43 1.29
CA ASN A 10 -1.34 -9.81 2.54
C ASN A 10 -0.99 -11.30 2.58
N GLN A 11 -1.93 -12.16 2.21
CA GLN A 11 -1.67 -13.60 2.20
C GLN A 11 -0.57 -14.00 1.22
N ARG A 12 -0.54 -13.38 0.04
CA ARG A 12 0.52 -13.64 -0.94
C ARG A 12 1.89 -13.24 -0.39
N MET A 13 1.96 -12.12 0.30
CA MET A 13 3.22 -11.66 0.90
C MET A 13 3.70 -12.62 1.99
N ILE A 14 2.81 -13.10 2.83
CA ILE A 14 3.15 -14.05 3.88
C ILE A 14 3.64 -15.36 3.29
N ARG A 15 2.96 -15.91 2.30
CA ARG A 15 3.36 -17.15 1.62
C ARG A 15 4.74 -17.03 0.97
N ALA A 16 4.98 -15.90 0.31
CA ALA A 16 6.24 -15.68 -0.41
C ALA A 16 7.44 -15.55 0.52
N THR A 17 7.23 -15.14 1.77
CA THR A 17 8.30 -14.79 2.69
C THR A 17 8.43 -15.71 3.90
N GLY A 18 7.56 -16.72 4.01
CA GLY A 18 7.61 -17.68 5.10
C GLY A 18 7.19 -17.16 6.47
N GLY A 19 6.40 -16.09 6.51
CA GLY A 19 5.82 -15.59 7.74
C GLY A 19 4.72 -16.51 8.29
N LEU A 20 4.15 -16.12 9.43
CA LEU A 20 3.06 -16.87 10.04
C LEU A 20 1.87 -16.92 9.08
N TYR A 21 1.43 -18.14 8.74
CA TYR A 21 0.34 -18.31 7.79
C TYR A 21 -1.00 -18.42 8.52
N LEU A 22 -1.86 -17.46 8.28
CA LEU A 22 -3.25 -17.45 8.73
C LEU A 22 -4.15 -17.24 7.51
N THR A 23 -5.42 -17.60 7.60
CA THR A 23 -6.39 -17.24 6.56
C THR A 23 -6.52 -15.73 6.50
N GLY A 24 -7.01 -15.19 5.37
CA GLY A 24 -7.14 -13.76 5.18
C GLY A 24 -7.89 -13.07 6.31
N GLU A 25 -8.98 -13.67 6.79
CA GLU A 25 -9.78 -13.09 7.87
C GLU A 25 -9.10 -13.21 9.22
N GLU A 26 -8.48 -14.34 9.50
CA GLU A 26 -7.76 -14.57 10.76
C GLU A 26 -6.58 -13.62 10.93
N ASN A 27 -5.95 -13.22 9.83
CA ASN A 27 -4.81 -12.33 9.88
C ASN A 27 -5.19 -10.85 10.02
N VAL A 28 -6.46 -10.51 9.91
CA VAL A 28 -6.93 -9.12 10.12
C VAL A 28 -7.12 -8.87 11.60
N VAL A 29 -6.46 -7.85 12.13
CA VAL A 29 -6.57 -7.49 13.55
C VAL A 29 -7.96 -6.96 13.87
N TYR A 30 -8.48 -6.08 13.00
CA TYR A 30 -9.79 -5.49 13.22
C TYR A 30 -10.40 -5.11 11.87
N LEU A 31 -11.38 -5.88 11.42
CA LEU A 31 -11.98 -5.74 10.10
C LEU A 31 -12.54 -4.33 9.82
N PRO A 32 -13.26 -3.67 10.76
CA PRO A 32 -13.74 -2.30 10.49
C PRO A 32 -12.62 -1.30 10.19
N SER A 33 -11.42 -1.46 10.75
CA SER A 33 -10.28 -0.60 10.42
C SER A 33 -9.85 -0.76 8.96
N LEU A 34 -9.82 -1.99 8.46
CA LEU A 34 -9.51 -2.27 7.07
C LEU A 34 -10.59 -1.72 6.14
N GLU A 35 -11.85 -1.92 6.48
CA GLU A 35 -12.98 -1.41 5.71
C GLU A 35 -13.01 0.11 5.67
N SER A 36 -12.74 0.78 6.79
CA SER A 36 -12.67 2.23 6.87
C SER A 36 -11.56 2.80 5.99
N LEU A 37 -10.40 2.15 5.98
CA LEU A 37 -9.28 2.53 5.13
C LEU A 37 -9.69 2.52 3.66
N VAL A 38 -10.27 1.42 3.21
CA VAL A 38 -10.70 1.26 1.83
C VAL A 38 -11.80 2.26 1.47
N SER A 39 -12.80 2.42 2.34
CA SER A 39 -13.90 3.36 2.12
C SER A 39 -13.43 4.80 2.00
N PHE A 40 -12.48 5.21 2.84
CA PHE A 40 -11.91 6.56 2.78
C PHE A 40 -11.25 6.83 1.43
N VAL A 41 -10.43 5.91 0.96
CA VAL A 41 -9.74 6.07 -0.33
C VAL A 41 -10.74 6.07 -1.48
N GLN A 42 -11.69 5.15 -1.48
CA GLN A 42 -12.70 5.06 -2.54
C GLN A 42 -13.57 6.32 -2.60
N ALA A 43 -13.93 6.88 -1.46
CA ALA A 43 -14.70 8.12 -1.42
C ALA A 43 -13.93 9.29 -2.05
N ARG A 44 -12.63 9.37 -1.80
CA ARG A 44 -11.80 10.43 -2.41
C ARG A 44 -11.69 10.25 -3.92
N ILE A 45 -11.57 9.02 -4.39
CA ILE A 45 -11.55 8.73 -5.83
C ILE A 45 -12.87 9.16 -6.48
N SER A 46 -13.99 8.78 -5.89
CA SER A 46 -15.32 9.07 -6.42
C SER A 46 -15.61 10.57 -6.49
N LEU A 47 -15.12 11.32 -5.51
CA LEU A 47 -15.36 12.76 -5.42
C LEU A 47 -14.39 13.59 -6.26
N LYS A 48 -13.32 13.01 -6.78
CA LYS A 48 -12.32 13.67 -7.62
C LYS A 48 -11.85 15.02 -7.07
N ARG A 49 -11.59 15.07 -5.77
CA ARG A 49 -11.43 16.35 -5.07
C ARG A 49 -10.13 17.08 -5.33
N GLN A 50 -9.05 16.39 -5.75
CA GLN A 50 -7.76 17.03 -5.93
C GLN A 50 -6.94 16.38 -7.06
N PRO A 51 -6.17 17.16 -7.83
CA PRO A 51 -5.39 16.63 -8.96
C PRO A 51 -4.28 15.65 -8.58
N SER A 52 -3.71 15.77 -7.36
CA SER A 52 -2.58 14.94 -6.90
C SER A 52 -3.03 13.71 -6.14
N THR A 53 -4.29 13.34 -6.21
CA THR A 53 -4.89 12.34 -5.33
C THR A 53 -4.33 10.94 -5.46
N ILE A 54 -3.83 10.52 -6.64
CA ILE A 54 -3.30 9.16 -6.79
C ILE A 54 -2.09 8.92 -5.90
N TRP A 55 -1.19 9.91 -5.78
CA TRP A 55 0.00 9.80 -4.93
C TRP A 55 -0.36 9.83 -3.46
N GLU A 56 -1.28 10.71 -3.10
CA GLU A 56 -1.77 10.81 -1.73
C GLU A 56 -2.52 9.56 -1.30
N MET A 57 -3.32 8.98 -2.19
CA MET A 57 -4.06 7.75 -1.89
C MET A 57 -3.13 6.55 -1.77
N ALA A 58 -2.13 6.43 -2.65
CA ALA A 58 -1.12 5.39 -2.52
C ALA A 58 -0.35 5.53 -1.20
N ALA A 59 0.02 6.76 -0.85
CA ALA A 59 0.69 7.05 0.41
C ALA A 59 -0.20 6.74 1.61
N PHE A 60 -1.48 7.01 1.52
CA PHE A 60 -2.44 6.71 2.59
C PHE A 60 -2.55 5.21 2.83
N TYR A 61 -2.69 4.40 1.78
CA TYR A 61 -2.69 2.94 1.93
C TYR A 61 -1.39 2.45 2.59
N LEU A 62 -0.26 2.91 2.08
CA LEU A 62 1.03 2.50 2.58
C LEU A 62 1.22 2.85 4.05
N ASP A 63 0.94 4.10 4.40
CA ASP A 63 1.10 4.62 5.76
C ASP A 63 0.20 3.88 6.75
N ARG A 64 -1.08 3.77 6.44
CA ARG A 64 -2.05 3.17 7.36
C ARG A 64 -1.81 1.69 7.54
N ILE A 65 -1.52 0.95 6.47
CA ILE A 65 -1.25 -0.48 6.58
C ILE A 65 0.03 -0.74 7.38
N ALA A 66 1.08 0.05 7.12
CA ALA A 66 2.34 -0.12 7.81
C ALA A 66 2.28 0.24 9.30
N ARG A 67 1.55 1.31 9.62
CA ARG A 67 1.54 1.87 10.99
C ARG A 67 0.45 1.32 11.89
N ASP A 68 -0.74 1.08 11.33
CA ASP A 68 -1.91 0.74 12.15
C ASP A 68 -2.02 -0.76 12.44
N GLN A 69 -1.08 -1.56 11.94
CA GLN A 69 -1.08 -3.01 12.15
C GLN A 69 -2.45 -3.63 11.83
N VAL A 70 -2.94 -3.35 10.64
CA VAL A 70 -4.24 -3.82 10.16
C VAL A 70 -4.29 -5.36 10.12
N PHE A 71 -3.15 -5.97 9.83
CA PHE A 71 -2.96 -7.42 9.86
C PHE A 71 -2.08 -7.81 11.03
N HIS A 72 -2.18 -9.06 11.47
CA HIS A 72 -1.30 -9.57 12.52
C HIS A 72 0.14 -9.72 12.03
N ASP A 73 0.33 -10.03 10.75
CA ASP A 73 1.63 -10.22 10.15
C ASP A 73 1.64 -9.71 8.72
N GLY A 74 2.82 -9.39 8.22
CA GLY A 74 3.02 -8.98 6.84
C GLY A 74 2.60 -7.55 6.52
N ASN A 75 2.42 -6.68 7.52
CA ASN A 75 1.95 -5.30 7.30
C ASN A 75 2.87 -4.48 6.40
N LYS A 76 4.17 -4.52 6.64
CA LYS A 76 5.13 -3.72 5.85
C LYS A 76 5.15 -4.14 4.39
N ARG A 77 5.17 -5.45 4.15
CA ARG A 77 5.18 -5.99 2.78
C ARG A 77 3.86 -5.73 2.06
N THR A 78 2.75 -5.89 2.77
CA THR A 78 1.43 -5.60 2.23
C THR A 78 1.28 -4.11 1.92
N ALA A 79 1.81 -3.23 2.77
CA ALA A 79 1.79 -1.80 2.54
C ALA A 79 2.49 -1.42 1.23
N LEU A 80 3.70 -1.94 1.02
CA LEU A 80 4.45 -1.68 -0.22
C LEU A 80 3.74 -2.23 -1.45
N GLU A 81 3.24 -3.45 -1.37
CA GLU A 81 2.56 -4.09 -2.49
C GLU A 81 1.22 -3.43 -2.81
N ALA A 82 0.48 -3.00 -1.79
CA ALA A 82 -0.76 -2.26 -2.00
C ALA A 82 -0.52 -0.94 -2.73
N ALA A 83 0.52 -0.19 -2.33
CA ALA A 83 0.89 1.05 -3.01
C ALA A 83 1.31 0.77 -4.45
N ARG A 84 2.12 -0.28 -4.68
CA ARG A 84 2.56 -0.67 -6.01
C ARG A 84 1.38 -1.00 -6.92
N LEU A 85 0.45 -1.82 -6.45
CA LEU A 85 -0.72 -2.21 -7.23
C LEU A 85 -1.66 -1.05 -7.50
N PHE A 86 -1.86 -0.18 -6.51
CA PHE A 86 -2.70 1.00 -6.67
C PHE A 86 -2.12 1.92 -7.75
N LEU A 87 -0.82 2.19 -7.70
CA LEU A 87 -0.14 3.03 -8.69
C LEU A 87 -0.13 2.38 -10.08
N GLU A 88 0.00 1.07 -10.14
CA GLU A 88 -0.05 0.35 -11.42
C GLU A 88 -1.42 0.52 -12.09
N GLY A 89 -2.49 0.41 -11.33
CA GLY A 89 -3.84 0.68 -11.82
C GLY A 89 -4.04 2.12 -12.27
N ALA A 90 -3.26 3.05 -11.75
CA ALA A 90 -3.31 4.47 -12.12
C ALA A 90 -2.34 4.82 -13.27
N GLY A 91 -1.60 3.85 -13.82
CA GLY A 91 -0.72 4.07 -14.95
C GLY A 91 0.75 4.30 -14.60
N TYR A 92 1.16 3.96 -13.38
CA TYR A 92 2.54 4.15 -12.93
C TYR A 92 3.14 2.84 -12.45
N ARG A 93 4.43 2.67 -12.67
CA ARG A 93 5.16 1.49 -12.21
C ARG A 93 6.10 1.90 -11.08
N LEU A 94 5.81 1.42 -9.88
CA LEU A 94 6.65 1.62 -8.71
C LEU A 94 7.75 0.56 -8.67
N SER A 95 9.01 1.00 -8.58
CA SER A 95 10.13 0.09 -8.38
C SER A 95 10.44 -0.02 -6.89
N LEU A 96 10.49 -1.24 -6.39
CA LEU A 96 10.90 -1.54 -5.01
C LEU A 96 12.34 -2.04 -4.93
N ALA A 97 13.11 -1.77 -5.97
CA ALA A 97 14.53 -2.09 -6.02
C ALA A 97 15.38 -0.84 -5.75
N PRO A 98 16.52 -0.96 -5.05
CA PRO A 98 16.97 -2.19 -4.41
C PRO A 98 16.15 -2.51 -3.15
N ALA A 99 16.02 -3.78 -2.85
CA ALA A 99 15.14 -4.25 -1.78
C ALA A 99 15.50 -3.69 -0.40
N ASN A 100 16.80 -3.53 -0.12
CA ASN A 100 17.25 -2.99 1.17
C ASN A 100 16.78 -1.54 1.39
N GLU A 101 16.74 -0.73 0.35
CA GLU A 101 16.24 0.64 0.45
C GLU A 101 14.73 0.68 0.70
N ALA A 102 13.98 -0.20 0.03
CA ALA A 102 12.55 -0.31 0.26
C ALA A 102 12.25 -0.77 1.69
N VAL A 103 13.02 -1.71 2.22
CA VAL A 103 12.87 -2.18 3.60
C VAL A 103 13.18 -1.06 4.60
N GLU A 104 14.24 -0.29 4.39
CA GLU A 104 14.55 0.85 5.25
C GLU A 104 13.44 1.89 5.22
N PHE A 105 12.94 2.20 4.03
CA PHE A 105 11.87 3.15 3.87
C PHE A 105 10.60 2.72 4.63
N ILE A 106 10.13 1.49 4.39
CA ILE A 106 8.88 1.04 5.00
C ILE A 106 9.03 0.87 6.53
N THR A 107 10.22 0.51 6.99
CA THR A 107 10.50 0.45 8.42
C THR A 107 10.42 1.83 9.05
N SER A 108 10.93 2.86 8.38
CA SER A 108 10.81 4.24 8.84
C SER A 108 9.36 4.70 8.91
N VAL A 109 8.56 4.33 7.90
CA VAL A 109 7.12 4.63 7.90
C VAL A 109 6.43 3.97 9.09
N ALA A 110 6.69 2.68 9.29
CA ALA A 110 6.06 1.91 10.39
C ALA A 110 6.38 2.50 11.76
N ARG A 111 7.57 3.10 11.93
CA ARG A 111 7.96 3.76 13.18
C ARG A 111 7.45 5.18 13.30
N GLY A 112 6.76 5.70 12.29
CA GLY A 112 6.28 7.08 12.30
C GLY A 112 7.34 8.12 11.98
N ALA A 113 8.50 7.72 11.44
CA ALA A 113 9.60 8.64 11.13
C ALA A 113 9.41 9.37 9.80
N LYS A 114 8.47 8.94 8.97
CA LYS A 114 8.13 9.59 7.70
C LYS A 114 6.71 10.14 7.78
N ASP A 115 6.55 11.42 7.41
CA ASP A 115 5.22 12.01 7.27
C ASP A 115 4.63 11.70 5.89
N ARG A 116 3.39 12.13 5.68
CA ARG A 116 2.67 11.87 4.44
C ARG A 116 3.42 12.46 3.24
N ASP A 117 3.93 13.67 3.35
CA ASP A 117 4.66 14.32 2.26
C ASP A 117 5.94 13.57 1.91
N GLY A 118 6.64 13.07 2.91
CA GLY A 118 7.83 12.24 2.71
C GLY A 118 7.52 10.93 1.99
N ILE A 119 6.39 10.30 2.32
CA ILE A 119 5.94 9.08 1.66
C ILE A 119 5.60 9.37 0.19
N VAL A 120 4.84 10.43 -0.07
CA VAL A 120 4.50 10.84 -1.44
C VAL A 120 5.76 11.09 -2.26
N ALA A 121 6.73 11.81 -1.70
CA ALA A 121 7.98 12.11 -2.38
C ALA A 121 8.75 10.84 -2.75
N TRP A 122 8.81 9.88 -1.83
CA TRP A 122 9.49 8.60 -2.09
C TRP A 122 8.80 7.81 -3.19
N LEU A 123 7.46 7.73 -3.15
CA LEU A 123 6.69 7.02 -4.16
C LEU A 123 6.89 7.62 -5.55
N ARG A 124 6.85 8.95 -5.65
CA ARG A 124 7.07 9.63 -6.94
C ARG A 124 8.49 9.42 -7.45
N ALA A 125 9.48 9.50 -6.58
CA ALA A 125 10.89 9.34 -6.96
C ALA A 125 11.18 7.93 -7.47
N HIS A 126 10.44 6.92 -7.01
CA HIS A 126 10.65 5.52 -7.37
C HIS A 126 9.65 5.00 -8.40
N SER A 127 8.83 5.87 -8.97
CA SER A 127 7.81 5.49 -9.95
C SER A 127 8.11 6.08 -11.31
N LYS A 128 7.70 5.35 -12.35
CA LYS A 128 7.75 5.81 -13.73
C LYS A 128 6.40 5.60 -14.37
N ARG A 129 6.02 6.51 -15.24
CA ARG A 129 4.79 6.36 -16.02
C ARG A 129 4.92 5.16 -16.93
N LYS A 130 3.90 4.30 -16.97
CA LYS A 130 3.89 3.15 -17.85
C LYS A 130 3.77 3.63 -19.30
N PRO A 131 4.44 2.95 -20.27
CA PRO A 131 4.28 3.29 -21.66
C PRO A 131 2.82 3.11 -22.08
N ALA A 132 2.36 3.94 -23.01
CA ALA A 132 1.03 3.81 -23.58
C ALA A 132 0.89 2.43 -24.21
N GLN A 133 -0.21 1.72 -23.89
CA GLN A 133 -0.49 0.44 -24.52
C GLN A 133 -0.93 0.68 -25.97
N LYS A 134 -0.29 -0.04 -26.88
CA LYS A 134 -0.73 -0.06 -28.26
C LYS A 134 -1.79 -1.15 -28.41
N ASN A 135 -2.94 -0.76 -28.88
CA ASN A 135 -3.98 -1.72 -29.23
C ASN A 135 -3.76 -2.25 -30.63
#